data_cb154a7d897cc04000508304f6cddddc
#
_entry.id   cb154a7d897cc04000508304f6cddddc
#
_cell.length_a   1.000
_cell.length_b   1.000
_cell.length_c   1.000
_cell.angle_alpha   90.00
_cell.angle_beta   90.00
_cell.angle_gamma   90.00
#
_symmetry.space_group_name_H-M   'P 1'
#
loop_
_entity.id
_entity.type
_entity.pdbx_description
1 polymer ?
#
loop_
_entity_poly.entity_id
_entity_poly.type
_entity_poly.pdbx_seq_one_letter_code
_entity_poly.pdbx_strand_id
1 'polypeptide(L)'
;MGLAGEKFQLGTVGALSLSVVSSVSIVICNKALMSALGFIFATTLTSWHLLVTFCSLHVALCMKLFEHKPFDARTVMGFGVLNGISIGLLNLSLGFNSVGFYQMTKLAIIPCTVILETLFFRKKFSRYIQLSLSVLLFGVGVATVTDLQLNAMGSVLSLLAIVTTCIAQIMTNTIQKKFKVSSTQLLYQSCPYQALTLFIVGPFLDGFLTNKNVFAFAYTPQVLFFIVLSCLISVSVNFSTFLVIGKTSPVTYQVLGHLKTCLVLAFGYVLLHDPFSWRNILGILIAVVGMGLYSYFCTREAPKPTEASPQVTQVKEGESDPLIADSLNAASDLGSWYYIHNYSV
;
A
#
# COMPACT_ATOMS: atom_id res chain seq x y z
N MET A 1 32.81 14.30 -12.02
CA MET A 1 31.55 15.03 -11.87
C MET A 1 30.47 13.98 -11.55
N GLY A 2 30.47 13.42 -10.32
CA GLY A 2 29.68 12.26 -9.94
C GLY A 2 29.35 12.26 -8.44
N LEU A 3 28.70 13.31 -7.90
CA LEU A 3 28.40 13.40 -6.47
C LEU A 3 27.00 13.99 -6.15
N ALA A 4 26.10 14.12 -7.13
CA ALA A 4 24.79 14.72 -6.89
C ALA A 4 23.63 13.69 -6.79
N GLY A 5 23.83 12.41 -7.14
CA GLY A 5 22.75 11.39 -7.22
C GLY A 5 22.47 10.62 -5.93
N GLU A 6 23.29 10.70 -4.89
CA GLU A 6 23.18 9.85 -3.70
C GLU A 6 22.64 10.54 -2.44
N LYS A 7 22.27 11.81 -2.52
CA LYS A 7 22.07 12.64 -1.32
C LYS A 7 20.79 12.41 -0.51
N PHE A 8 19.86 11.56 -0.92
CA PHE A 8 18.65 11.30 -0.13
C PHE A 8 18.24 9.83 -0.11
N GLN A 9 19.14 8.92 0.26
CA GLN A 9 18.77 7.54 0.56
C GLN A 9 18.37 7.43 2.04
N LEU A 10 17.08 7.57 2.33
CA LEU A 10 16.58 7.17 3.65
C LEU A 10 16.90 5.69 3.88
N GLY A 11 17.60 5.37 4.97
CA GLY A 11 17.78 4.01 5.43
C GLY A 11 16.43 3.32 5.66
N THR A 12 16.43 2.00 5.85
CA THR A 12 15.19 1.25 6.10
C THR A 12 14.43 1.79 7.32
N VAL A 13 15.13 2.10 8.40
CA VAL A 13 14.51 2.68 9.61
C VAL A 13 13.88 4.04 9.32
N GLY A 14 14.56 4.92 8.58
CA GLY A 14 14.01 6.21 8.18
C GLY A 14 12.77 6.07 7.29
N ALA A 15 12.74 5.10 6.36
CA ALA A 15 11.57 4.81 5.53
C ALA A 15 10.37 4.33 6.36
N LEU A 16 10.62 3.45 7.34
CA LEU A 16 9.59 2.95 8.26
C LEU A 16 9.03 4.09 9.13
N SER A 17 9.90 4.90 9.73
CA SER A 17 9.51 6.05 10.56
C SER A 17 8.70 7.08 9.76
N LEU A 18 9.16 7.45 8.57
CA LEU A 18 8.42 8.34 7.67
C LEU A 18 7.04 7.78 7.33
N SER A 19 6.97 6.48 7.06
CA SER A 19 5.71 5.82 6.74
C SER A 19 4.71 5.82 7.89
N VAL A 20 5.18 5.64 9.14
CA VAL A 20 4.32 5.71 10.32
C VAL A 20 3.84 7.13 10.57
N VAL A 21 4.76 8.09 10.68
CA VAL A 21 4.43 9.49 10.99
C VAL A 21 3.49 10.08 9.95
N SER A 22 3.82 9.96 8.66
CA SER A 22 2.97 10.51 7.59
C SER A 22 1.59 9.84 7.55
N SER A 23 1.51 8.51 7.79
CA SER A 23 0.23 7.81 7.79
C SER A 23 -0.66 8.18 8.99
N VAL A 24 -0.10 8.38 10.17
CA VAL A 24 -0.87 8.86 11.32
C VAL A 24 -1.35 10.29 11.08
N SER A 25 -0.48 11.16 10.57
CA SER A 25 -0.82 12.56 10.27
C SER A 25 -1.96 12.67 9.24
N ILE A 26 -1.94 11.86 8.16
CA ILE A 26 -3.00 11.91 7.14
C ILE A 26 -4.33 11.40 7.69
N VAL A 27 -4.31 10.38 8.57
CA VAL A 27 -5.54 9.88 9.20
C VAL A 27 -6.18 10.94 10.08
N ILE A 28 -5.40 11.66 10.89
CA ILE A 28 -5.90 12.75 11.73
C ILE A 28 -6.46 13.88 10.85
N CYS A 29 -5.73 14.30 9.82
CA CYS A 29 -6.17 15.34 8.89
C CYS A 29 -7.46 14.96 8.15
N ASN A 30 -7.54 13.73 7.62
CA ASN A 30 -8.72 13.23 6.93
C ASN A 30 -9.91 13.05 7.88
N LYS A 31 -9.68 12.63 9.13
CA LYS A 31 -10.76 12.57 10.15
C LYS A 31 -11.33 13.94 10.42
N ALA A 32 -10.50 14.97 10.58
CA ALA A 32 -10.96 16.35 10.75
C ALA A 32 -11.75 16.81 9.51
N LEU A 33 -11.25 16.53 8.32
CA LEU A 33 -11.91 16.91 7.06
C LEU A 33 -13.27 16.24 6.87
N MET A 34 -13.35 14.94 7.14
CA MET A 34 -14.58 14.16 6.92
C MET A 34 -15.59 14.32 8.05
N SER A 35 -15.15 14.26 9.32
CA SER A 35 -16.06 14.25 10.46
C SER A 35 -16.43 15.65 10.94
N ALA A 36 -15.48 16.60 10.98
CA ALA A 36 -15.75 17.94 11.48
C ALA A 36 -16.24 18.90 10.37
N LEU A 37 -15.69 18.78 9.15
CA LEU A 37 -15.98 19.68 8.03
C LEU A 37 -16.95 19.09 7.01
N GLY A 38 -17.36 17.84 7.17
CA GLY A 38 -18.39 17.19 6.36
C GLY A 38 -17.98 16.84 4.93
N PHE A 39 -16.70 16.90 4.58
CA PHE A 39 -16.19 16.51 3.26
C PHE A 39 -15.98 14.99 3.20
N ILE A 40 -17.00 14.25 2.80
CA ILE A 40 -17.07 12.78 2.89
C ILE A 40 -16.62 12.03 1.61
N PHE A 41 -16.05 12.72 0.63
CA PHE A 41 -15.69 12.18 -0.69
C PHE A 41 -14.27 11.59 -0.68
N ALA A 42 -14.13 10.40 -0.10
CA ALA A 42 -12.83 9.77 0.14
C ALA A 42 -12.10 9.37 -1.14
N THR A 43 -12.81 8.85 -2.15
CA THR A 43 -12.20 8.38 -3.41
C THR A 43 -11.75 9.55 -4.26
N THR A 44 -12.56 10.60 -4.35
CA THR A 44 -12.20 11.85 -5.03
C THR A 44 -11.02 12.53 -4.34
N LEU A 45 -10.99 12.60 -3.01
CA LEU A 45 -9.85 13.11 -2.26
C LEU A 45 -8.57 12.33 -2.56
N THR A 46 -8.66 11.01 -2.67
CA THR A 46 -7.51 10.16 -3.00
C THR A 46 -6.99 10.43 -4.43
N SER A 47 -7.87 10.73 -5.39
CA SER A 47 -7.44 11.13 -6.72
C SER A 47 -6.61 12.43 -6.70
N TRP A 48 -7.02 13.41 -5.89
CA TRP A 48 -6.27 14.67 -5.69
C TRP A 48 -4.94 14.43 -4.97
N HIS A 49 -4.90 13.53 -3.98
CA HIS A 49 -3.65 13.13 -3.32
C HIS A 49 -2.63 12.61 -4.34
N LEU A 50 -3.06 11.75 -5.25
CA LEU A 50 -2.18 11.18 -6.28
C LEU A 50 -1.76 12.23 -7.31
N LEU A 51 -2.68 13.11 -7.71
CA LEU A 51 -2.36 14.21 -8.63
C LEU A 51 -1.30 15.15 -8.02
N VAL A 52 -1.49 15.57 -6.77
CA VAL A 52 -0.52 16.42 -6.07
C VAL A 52 0.81 15.69 -5.86
N THR A 53 0.78 14.38 -5.58
CA THR A 53 1.99 13.55 -5.52
C THR A 53 2.72 13.55 -6.85
N PHE A 54 2.03 13.37 -7.98
CA PHE A 54 2.62 13.45 -9.31
C PHE A 54 3.22 14.82 -9.58
N CYS A 55 2.49 15.92 -9.34
CA CYS A 55 2.97 17.29 -9.53
C CYS A 55 4.23 17.57 -8.68
N SER A 56 4.22 17.16 -7.41
CA SER A 56 5.35 17.32 -6.50
C SER A 56 6.59 16.56 -6.99
N LEU A 57 6.42 15.33 -7.46
CA LEU A 57 7.51 14.54 -8.04
C LEU A 57 7.97 15.11 -9.37
N HIS A 58 7.07 15.70 -10.17
CA HIS A 58 7.44 16.38 -11.42
C HIS A 58 8.31 17.60 -11.15
N VAL A 59 7.96 18.41 -10.15
CA VAL A 59 8.79 19.54 -9.69
C VAL A 59 10.15 19.02 -9.21
N ALA A 60 10.19 17.95 -8.41
CA ALA A 60 11.44 17.34 -7.96
C ALA A 60 12.31 16.83 -9.13
N LEU A 61 11.68 16.31 -10.19
CA LEU A 61 12.37 15.92 -11.42
C LEU A 61 12.96 17.15 -12.15
N CYS A 62 12.19 18.24 -12.29
CA CYS A 62 12.68 19.50 -12.88
C CYS A 62 13.85 20.07 -12.07
N MET A 63 13.85 19.93 -10.75
CA MET A 63 14.94 20.31 -9.86
C MET A 63 16.13 19.33 -9.90
N LYS A 64 16.06 18.29 -10.74
CA LYS A 64 17.10 17.24 -10.87
C LYS A 64 17.42 16.50 -9.57
N LEU A 65 16.42 16.33 -8.70
CA LEU A 65 16.58 15.56 -7.45
C LEU A 65 16.60 14.05 -7.69
N PHE A 66 16.06 13.59 -8.81
CA PHE A 66 16.16 12.21 -9.29
C PHE A 66 16.14 12.18 -10.83
N GLU A 67 16.60 11.08 -11.41
CA GLU A 67 16.62 10.90 -12.86
C GLU A 67 15.35 10.15 -13.32
N HIS A 68 14.78 10.57 -14.45
CA HIS A 68 13.71 9.84 -15.09
C HIS A 68 14.30 8.72 -15.96
N LYS A 69 14.06 7.46 -15.56
CA LYS A 69 14.39 6.27 -16.36
C LYS A 69 13.09 5.64 -16.84
N PRO A 70 12.67 5.90 -18.08
CA PRO A 70 11.48 5.25 -18.62
C PRO A 70 11.74 3.75 -18.74
N PHE A 71 10.76 2.95 -18.36
CA PHE A 71 10.72 1.51 -18.58
C PHE A 71 9.38 1.16 -19.22
N ASP A 72 9.10 -0.12 -19.47
CA ASP A 72 7.95 -0.56 -20.23
C ASP A 72 6.63 0.16 -19.86
N ALA A 73 6.16 1.00 -20.77
CA ALA A 73 4.97 1.82 -20.57
C ALA A 73 3.69 0.99 -20.35
N ARG A 74 3.61 -0.22 -20.94
CA ARG A 74 2.45 -1.11 -20.76
C ARG A 74 2.41 -1.63 -19.32
N THR A 75 3.56 -2.03 -18.77
CA THR A 75 3.66 -2.45 -17.36
C THR A 75 3.31 -1.31 -16.41
N VAL A 76 3.78 -0.09 -16.67
CA VAL A 76 3.47 1.09 -15.85
C VAL A 76 1.97 1.41 -15.87
N MET A 77 1.38 1.45 -17.06
CA MET A 77 -0.05 1.73 -17.23
C MET A 77 -0.90 0.65 -16.56
N GLY A 78 -0.62 -0.63 -16.84
CA GLY A 78 -1.36 -1.74 -16.25
C GLY A 78 -1.27 -1.76 -14.72
N PHE A 79 -0.07 -1.54 -14.17
CA PHE A 79 0.13 -1.41 -12.73
C PHE A 79 -0.60 -0.21 -12.14
N GLY A 80 -0.53 0.96 -12.78
CA GLY A 80 -1.19 2.18 -12.32
C GLY A 80 -2.72 2.03 -12.28
N VAL A 81 -3.31 1.50 -13.36
CA VAL A 81 -4.75 1.24 -13.42
C VAL A 81 -5.18 0.21 -12.36
N LEU A 82 -4.45 -0.91 -12.23
CA LEU A 82 -4.74 -1.93 -11.23
C LEU A 82 -4.69 -1.36 -9.80
N ASN A 83 -3.67 -0.54 -9.49
CA ASN A 83 -3.55 0.06 -8.17
C ASN A 83 -4.67 1.09 -7.92
N GLY A 84 -5.08 1.86 -8.91
CA GLY A 84 -6.24 2.75 -8.84
C GLY A 84 -7.54 1.98 -8.59
N ILE A 85 -7.79 0.89 -9.32
CA ILE A 85 -8.94 0.00 -9.11
C ILE A 85 -8.93 -0.58 -7.71
N SER A 86 -7.77 -1.04 -7.22
CA SER A 86 -7.61 -1.58 -5.87
C SER A 86 -8.02 -0.58 -4.79
N ILE A 87 -7.60 0.67 -4.92
CA ILE A 87 -7.96 1.75 -3.99
C ILE A 87 -9.47 2.02 -4.05
N GLY A 88 -10.05 2.07 -5.26
CA GLY A 88 -11.50 2.24 -5.45
C GLY A 88 -12.30 1.12 -4.81
N LEU A 89 -11.90 -0.14 -4.98
CA LEU A 89 -12.54 -1.30 -4.37
C LEU A 89 -12.44 -1.30 -2.83
N LEU A 90 -11.30 -0.86 -2.28
CA LEU A 90 -11.15 -0.70 -0.82
C LEU A 90 -12.11 0.34 -0.27
N ASN A 91 -12.28 1.47 -0.95
CA ASN A 91 -13.22 2.51 -0.56
C ASN A 91 -14.69 2.04 -0.68
N LEU A 92 -15.02 1.31 -1.75
CA LEU A 92 -16.34 0.67 -1.89
C LEU A 92 -16.59 -0.34 -0.78
N SER A 93 -15.61 -1.21 -0.48
CA SER A 93 -15.73 -2.17 0.61
C SER A 93 -16.01 -1.50 1.95
N LEU A 94 -15.37 -0.36 2.23
CA LEU A 94 -15.64 0.42 3.43
C LEU A 94 -17.06 1.01 3.43
N GLY A 95 -17.56 1.45 2.28
CA GLY A 95 -18.91 2.03 2.18
C GLY A 95 -20.04 1.01 2.37
N PHE A 96 -19.84 -0.25 1.96
CA PHE A 96 -20.85 -1.31 2.05
C PHE A 96 -20.78 -2.14 3.34
N ASN A 97 -19.70 -2.05 4.10
CA ASN A 97 -19.47 -2.87 5.28
C ASN A 97 -19.31 -2.02 6.54
N SER A 98 -19.47 -2.66 7.69
CA SER A 98 -19.08 -2.04 8.96
C SER A 98 -17.58 -1.77 9.04
N VAL A 99 -17.17 -0.80 9.85
CA VAL A 99 -15.75 -0.49 10.07
C VAL A 99 -14.99 -1.72 10.59
N GLY A 100 -15.61 -2.52 11.46
CA GLY A 100 -15.04 -3.78 11.96
C GLY A 100 -14.76 -4.77 10.83
N PHE A 101 -15.73 -5.00 9.94
CA PHE A 101 -15.56 -5.89 8.78
C PHE A 101 -14.47 -5.38 7.81
N TYR A 102 -14.41 -4.08 7.58
CA TYR A 102 -13.37 -3.47 6.76
C TYR A 102 -11.95 -3.67 7.37
N GLN A 103 -11.83 -3.59 8.68
CA GLN A 103 -10.55 -3.89 9.35
C GLN A 103 -10.18 -5.37 9.22
N MET A 104 -11.16 -6.28 9.29
CA MET A 104 -10.94 -7.71 9.01
C MET A 104 -10.53 -7.95 7.56
N THR A 105 -11.10 -7.20 6.61
CA THR A 105 -10.67 -7.22 5.20
C THR A 105 -9.18 -6.88 5.07
N LYS A 106 -8.72 -5.82 5.74
CA LYS A 106 -7.28 -5.47 5.76
C LYS A 106 -6.40 -6.54 6.38
N LEU A 107 -6.88 -7.21 7.43
CA LEU A 107 -6.17 -8.34 8.03
C LEU A 107 -5.98 -9.50 7.05
N ALA A 108 -7.00 -9.80 6.25
CA ALA A 108 -6.97 -10.89 5.28
C ALA A 108 -5.96 -10.64 4.13
N ILE A 109 -5.51 -9.39 3.92
CA ILE A 109 -4.46 -9.08 2.93
C ILE A 109 -3.15 -9.83 3.26
N ILE A 110 -2.77 -9.95 4.54
CA ILE A 110 -1.52 -10.65 4.93
C ILE A 110 -1.50 -12.11 4.48
N PRO A 111 -2.44 -12.97 4.91
CA PRO A 111 -2.42 -14.37 4.49
C PRO A 111 -2.60 -14.52 2.99
N CYS A 112 -3.41 -13.67 2.34
CA CYS A 112 -3.56 -13.68 0.90
C CYS A 112 -2.23 -13.35 0.19
N THR A 113 -1.49 -12.33 0.65
CA THR A 113 -0.16 -12.00 0.11
C THR A 113 0.83 -13.14 0.30
N VAL A 114 0.86 -13.77 1.49
CA VAL A 114 1.74 -14.93 1.76
C VAL A 114 1.41 -16.09 0.83
N ILE A 115 0.12 -16.39 0.63
CA ILE A 115 -0.32 -17.45 -0.30
C ILE A 115 0.12 -17.13 -1.73
N LEU A 116 -0.16 -15.92 -2.23
CA LEU A 116 0.22 -15.51 -3.58
C LEU A 116 1.73 -15.51 -3.79
N GLU A 117 2.52 -14.98 -2.83
CA GLU A 117 3.99 -15.03 -2.90
C GLU A 117 4.53 -16.46 -2.87
N THR A 118 3.88 -17.36 -2.12
CA THR A 118 4.27 -18.78 -2.08
C THR A 118 3.93 -19.51 -3.39
N LEU A 119 2.73 -19.28 -3.93
CA LEU A 119 2.26 -19.96 -5.14
C LEU A 119 2.97 -19.48 -6.41
N PHE A 120 3.04 -18.16 -6.62
CA PHE A 120 3.56 -17.58 -7.87
C PHE A 120 5.07 -17.37 -7.84
N PHE A 121 5.64 -17.00 -6.68
CA PHE A 121 7.08 -16.70 -6.56
C PHE A 121 7.84 -17.77 -5.80
N ARG A 122 7.20 -18.90 -5.46
CA ARG A 122 7.80 -20.03 -4.71
C ARG A 122 8.56 -19.58 -3.45
N LYS A 123 8.19 -18.43 -2.89
CA LYS A 123 8.81 -17.87 -1.70
C LYS A 123 8.45 -18.74 -0.48
N LYS A 124 9.44 -19.21 0.23
CA LYS A 124 9.25 -20.01 1.43
C LYS A 124 9.30 -19.09 2.66
N PHE A 125 8.24 -19.15 3.45
CA PHE A 125 8.18 -18.49 4.76
C PHE A 125 8.47 -19.53 5.85
N SER A 126 9.39 -19.22 6.76
CA SER A 126 9.70 -20.10 7.87
C SER A 126 8.48 -20.28 8.78
N ARG A 127 8.44 -21.40 9.50
CA ARG A 127 7.34 -21.68 10.45
C ARG A 127 7.26 -20.61 11.57
N TYR A 128 8.39 -20.05 11.97
CA TYR A 128 8.44 -18.99 12.96
C TYR A 128 7.83 -17.68 12.47
N ILE A 129 8.07 -17.32 11.20
CA ILE A 129 7.42 -16.16 10.54
C ILE A 129 5.91 -16.40 10.44
N GLN A 130 5.49 -17.58 10.01
CA GLN A 130 4.06 -17.92 9.93
C GLN A 130 3.37 -17.84 11.29
N LEU A 131 4.01 -18.38 12.35
CA LEU A 131 3.48 -18.30 13.70
C LEU A 131 3.38 -16.86 14.21
N SER A 132 4.41 -16.03 13.98
CA SER A 132 4.38 -14.62 14.37
C SER A 132 3.28 -13.82 13.66
N LEU A 133 3.05 -14.10 12.37
CA LEU A 133 1.93 -13.52 11.62
C LEU A 133 0.57 -13.99 12.15
N SER A 134 0.46 -15.25 12.56
CA SER A 134 -0.78 -15.78 13.17
C SER A 134 -1.08 -15.09 14.51
N VAL A 135 -0.07 -14.85 15.34
CA VAL A 135 -0.23 -14.10 16.61
C VAL A 135 -0.65 -12.66 16.34
N LEU A 136 -0.02 -12.00 15.36
CA LEU A 136 -0.39 -10.65 14.92
C LEU A 136 -1.86 -10.59 14.47
N LEU A 137 -2.25 -11.49 13.56
CA LEU A 137 -3.60 -11.54 13.01
C LEU A 137 -4.66 -11.78 14.09
N PHE A 138 -4.37 -12.67 15.05
CA PHE A 138 -5.24 -12.92 16.20
C PHE A 138 -5.40 -11.66 17.05
N GLY A 139 -4.29 -10.98 17.40
CA GLY A 139 -4.31 -9.77 18.23
C GLY A 139 -5.11 -8.64 17.57
N VAL A 140 -4.87 -8.37 16.28
CA VAL A 140 -5.62 -7.32 15.57
C VAL A 140 -7.08 -7.74 15.38
N GLY A 141 -7.37 -9.04 15.16
CA GLY A 141 -8.72 -9.57 15.11
C GLY A 141 -9.48 -9.28 16.40
N VAL A 142 -8.89 -9.60 17.56
CA VAL A 142 -9.47 -9.31 18.88
C VAL A 142 -9.71 -7.81 19.08
N ALA A 143 -8.78 -6.95 18.63
CA ALA A 143 -8.90 -5.49 18.78
C ALA A 143 -9.99 -4.87 17.89
N THR A 144 -10.27 -5.45 16.73
CA THR A 144 -11.10 -4.82 15.69
C THR A 144 -12.48 -5.43 15.52
N VAL A 145 -12.70 -6.68 15.96
CA VAL A 145 -14.02 -7.34 15.88
C VAL A 145 -14.95 -6.75 16.95
N THR A 146 -15.76 -5.80 16.55
CA THR A 146 -16.81 -5.21 17.40
C THR A 146 -18.20 -5.64 16.95
N ASP A 147 -18.45 -5.72 15.66
CA ASP A 147 -19.75 -6.06 15.10
C ASP A 147 -19.59 -6.54 13.64
N LEU A 148 -19.94 -7.79 13.37
CA LEU A 148 -19.82 -8.43 12.07
C LEU A 148 -21.21 -8.47 11.40
N GLN A 149 -21.61 -7.35 10.81
CA GLN A 149 -22.77 -7.34 9.92
C GLN A 149 -22.32 -7.78 8.52
N LEU A 150 -22.71 -8.99 8.12
CA LEU A 150 -22.37 -9.53 6.82
C LEU A 150 -23.33 -9.02 5.74
N ASN A 151 -22.79 -8.28 4.78
CA ASN A 151 -23.47 -7.89 3.55
C ASN A 151 -22.84 -8.67 2.38
N ALA A 152 -23.64 -9.42 1.61
CA ALA A 152 -23.15 -10.24 0.51
C ALA A 152 -22.39 -9.40 -0.54
N MET A 153 -22.92 -8.25 -0.96
CA MET A 153 -22.25 -7.34 -1.89
C MET A 153 -20.94 -6.81 -1.30
N GLY A 154 -20.99 -6.36 -0.04
CA GLY A 154 -19.81 -5.88 0.68
C GLY A 154 -18.72 -6.95 0.82
N SER A 155 -19.10 -8.22 1.02
CA SER A 155 -18.16 -9.35 1.11
C SER A 155 -17.48 -9.64 -0.23
N VAL A 156 -18.20 -9.62 -1.35
CA VAL A 156 -17.62 -9.77 -2.69
C VAL A 156 -16.66 -8.63 -3.01
N LEU A 157 -17.06 -7.38 -2.74
CA LEU A 157 -16.19 -6.22 -2.94
C LEU A 157 -14.92 -6.30 -2.09
N SER A 158 -15.04 -6.77 -0.85
CA SER A 158 -13.89 -6.97 0.05
C SER A 158 -12.93 -8.04 -0.49
N LEU A 159 -13.44 -9.14 -1.01
CA LEU A 159 -12.61 -10.19 -1.60
C LEU A 159 -11.85 -9.67 -2.84
N LEU A 160 -12.53 -8.96 -3.72
CA LEU A 160 -11.89 -8.32 -4.88
C LEU A 160 -10.85 -7.29 -4.46
N ALA A 161 -11.15 -6.48 -3.44
CA ALA A 161 -10.21 -5.51 -2.87
C ALA A 161 -8.97 -6.19 -2.28
N ILE A 162 -9.12 -7.30 -1.56
CA ILE A 162 -7.99 -8.08 -1.01
C ILE A 162 -7.09 -8.55 -2.16
N VAL A 163 -7.66 -9.24 -3.14
CA VAL A 163 -6.87 -9.84 -4.24
C VAL A 163 -6.16 -8.75 -5.04
N THR A 164 -6.85 -7.70 -5.46
CA THR A 164 -6.25 -6.61 -6.25
C THR A 164 -5.18 -5.86 -5.45
N THR A 165 -5.38 -5.65 -4.15
CA THR A 165 -4.39 -5.01 -3.28
C THR A 165 -3.14 -5.87 -3.12
N CYS A 166 -3.29 -7.18 -2.92
CA CYS A 166 -2.15 -8.10 -2.85
C CYS A 166 -1.34 -8.08 -4.14
N ILE A 167 -2.01 -8.19 -5.28
CA ILE A 167 -1.35 -8.18 -6.60
C ILE A 167 -0.62 -6.85 -6.81
N ALA A 168 -1.27 -5.69 -6.55
CA ALA A 168 -0.65 -4.38 -6.69
C ALA A 168 0.61 -4.22 -5.83
N GLN A 169 0.59 -4.70 -4.58
CA GLN A 169 1.75 -4.63 -3.68
C GLN A 169 2.88 -5.56 -4.09
N ILE A 170 2.55 -6.79 -4.53
CA ILE A 170 3.54 -7.73 -5.06
C ILE A 170 4.16 -7.15 -6.35
N MET A 171 3.35 -6.60 -7.25
CA MET A 171 3.83 -5.94 -8.47
C MET A 171 4.73 -4.75 -8.14
N THR A 172 4.41 -3.93 -7.14
CA THR A 172 5.28 -2.82 -6.70
C THR A 172 6.69 -3.31 -6.39
N ASN A 173 6.82 -4.38 -5.61
CA ASN A 173 8.12 -4.97 -5.25
C ASN A 173 8.81 -5.61 -6.47
N THR A 174 8.06 -6.37 -7.26
CA THR A 174 8.57 -7.10 -8.43
C THR A 174 9.08 -6.14 -9.52
N ILE A 175 8.30 -5.10 -9.85
CA ILE A 175 8.69 -4.10 -10.86
C ILE A 175 9.96 -3.36 -10.43
N GLN A 176 10.05 -2.93 -9.15
CA GLN A 176 11.24 -2.25 -8.66
C GLN A 176 12.50 -3.13 -8.78
N LYS A 177 12.37 -4.41 -8.46
CA LYS A 177 13.50 -5.37 -8.56
C LYS A 177 13.83 -5.72 -10.00
N LYS A 178 12.84 -6.05 -10.82
CA LYS A 178 13.04 -6.49 -12.21
C LYS A 178 13.64 -5.39 -13.09
N PHE A 179 13.08 -4.20 -13.05
CA PHE A 179 13.53 -3.08 -13.89
C PHE A 179 14.63 -2.24 -13.21
N LYS A 180 15.05 -2.61 -11.99
CA LYS A 180 16.03 -1.88 -11.18
C LYS A 180 15.70 -0.38 -11.07
N VAL A 181 14.40 -0.08 -10.96
CA VAL A 181 13.90 1.28 -10.80
C VAL A 181 13.70 1.62 -9.34
N SER A 182 13.98 2.87 -8.98
CA SER A 182 13.75 3.34 -7.62
C SER A 182 12.25 3.47 -7.31
N SER A 183 11.93 3.49 -6.02
CA SER A 183 10.55 3.72 -5.55
C SER A 183 10.00 5.05 -6.06
N THR A 184 10.82 6.10 -6.13
CA THR A 184 10.46 7.41 -6.66
C THR A 184 10.12 7.34 -8.14
N GLN A 185 10.91 6.62 -8.93
CA GLN A 185 10.69 6.46 -10.37
C GLN A 185 9.39 5.70 -10.66
N LEU A 186 9.16 4.56 -9.95
CA LEU A 186 7.93 3.80 -10.12
C LEU A 186 6.70 4.61 -9.69
N LEU A 187 6.77 5.30 -8.57
CA LEU A 187 5.69 6.17 -8.09
C LEU A 187 5.41 7.29 -9.10
N TYR A 188 6.43 8.00 -9.56
CA TYR A 188 6.29 9.09 -10.53
C TYR A 188 5.60 8.63 -11.82
N GLN A 189 6.03 7.49 -12.38
CA GLN A 189 5.48 7.01 -13.65
C GLN A 189 4.07 6.43 -13.49
N SER A 190 3.74 5.81 -12.35
CA SER A 190 2.43 5.18 -12.14
C SER A 190 1.35 6.14 -11.62
N CYS A 191 1.73 7.20 -10.88
CA CYS A 191 0.78 8.15 -10.31
C CYS A 191 -0.21 8.77 -11.32
N PRO A 192 0.17 9.17 -12.55
CA PRO A 192 -0.77 9.73 -13.50
C PRO A 192 -1.91 8.76 -13.83
N TYR A 193 -1.59 7.49 -14.05
CA TYR A 193 -2.59 6.47 -14.36
C TYR A 193 -3.49 6.15 -13.17
N GLN A 194 -2.92 6.09 -11.96
CA GLN A 194 -3.69 5.93 -10.72
C GLN A 194 -4.63 7.13 -10.50
N ALA A 195 -4.10 8.34 -10.62
CA ALA A 195 -4.86 9.57 -10.44
C ALA A 195 -5.99 9.68 -11.47
N LEU A 196 -5.70 9.40 -12.75
CA LEU A 196 -6.70 9.44 -13.82
C LEU A 196 -7.81 8.41 -13.59
N THR A 197 -7.46 7.18 -13.22
CA THR A 197 -8.43 6.13 -12.92
C THR A 197 -9.39 6.58 -11.81
N LEU A 198 -8.85 7.09 -10.69
CA LEU A 198 -9.67 7.54 -9.57
C LEU A 198 -10.37 8.89 -9.84
N PHE A 199 -9.82 9.75 -10.67
CA PHE A 199 -10.45 11.01 -11.05
C PHE A 199 -11.72 10.79 -11.88
N ILE A 200 -11.69 9.78 -12.78
CA ILE A 200 -12.86 9.41 -13.58
C ILE A 200 -13.89 8.68 -12.70
N VAL A 201 -13.45 7.69 -11.92
CA VAL A 201 -14.35 6.78 -11.20
C VAL A 201 -14.78 7.35 -9.84
N GLY A 202 -13.91 8.14 -9.19
CA GLY A 202 -14.10 8.63 -7.82
C GLY A 202 -15.38 9.41 -7.56
N PRO A 203 -15.71 10.45 -8.35
CA PRO A 203 -16.95 11.21 -8.15
C PRO A 203 -18.22 10.35 -8.24
N PHE A 204 -18.23 9.35 -9.13
CA PHE A 204 -19.37 8.42 -9.25
C PHE A 204 -19.45 7.48 -8.06
N LEU A 205 -18.31 6.91 -7.62
CA LEU A 205 -18.25 6.05 -6.44
C LEU A 205 -18.66 6.79 -5.16
N ASP A 206 -18.09 7.96 -4.95
CA ASP A 206 -18.42 8.80 -3.80
C ASP A 206 -19.88 9.24 -3.84
N GLY A 207 -20.41 9.61 -5.01
CA GLY A 207 -21.82 9.95 -5.20
C GLY A 207 -22.74 8.76 -4.89
N PHE A 208 -22.40 7.56 -5.34
CA PHE A 208 -23.15 6.33 -5.06
C PHE A 208 -23.14 5.95 -3.57
N LEU A 209 -21.99 6.10 -2.89
CA LEU A 209 -21.84 5.75 -1.48
C LEU A 209 -22.48 6.77 -0.54
N THR A 210 -22.40 8.06 -0.88
CA THR A 210 -22.80 9.15 0.01
C THR A 210 -24.13 9.79 -0.34
N ASN A 211 -24.71 9.46 -1.51
CA ASN A 211 -25.86 10.13 -2.12
C ASN A 211 -25.69 11.65 -2.24
N LYS A 212 -24.43 12.13 -2.34
CA LYS A 212 -24.10 13.55 -2.46
C LYS A 212 -23.17 13.76 -3.65
N ASN A 213 -23.26 14.94 -4.28
CA ASN A 213 -22.42 15.30 -5.40
C ASN A 213 -21.21 16.12 -4.91
N VAL A 214 -20.01 15.66 -5.21
CA VAL A 214 -18.77 16.35 -4.86
C VAL A 214 -18.69 17.74 -5.48
N PHE A 215 -19.22 17.93 -6.68
CA PHE A 215 -19.20 19.23 -7.38
C PHE A 215 -20.21 20.24 -6.82
N ALA A 216 -21.22 19.78 -6.08
CA ALA A 216 -22.20 20.64 -5.42
C ALA A 216 -21.87 20.91 -3.95
N PHE A 217 -20.72 20.44 -3.47
CA PHE A 217 -20.29 20.66 -2.09
C PHE A 217 -19.82 22.11 -1.87
N ALA A 218 -20.17 22.68 -0.71
CA ALA A 218 -19.76 24.04 -0.34
C ALA A 218 -18.28 24.06 0.12
N TYR A 219 -17.39 24.49 -0.74
CA TYR A 219 -15.95 24.57 -0.47
C TYR A 219 -15.62 25.83 0.34
N THR A 220 -15.68 25.74 1.67
CA THR A 220 -15.25 26.82 2.56
C THR A 220 -13.72 26.94 2.59
N PRO A 221 -13.15 28.11 2.97
CA PRO A 221 -11.69 28.26 3.10
C PRO A 221 -11.05 27.24 4.04
N GLN A 222 -11.76 26.86 5.11
CA GLN A 222 -11.29 25.83 6.04
C GLN A 222 -11.21 24.45 5.39
N VAL A 223 -12.25 24.05 4.63
CA VAL A 223 -12.24 22.79 3.86
C VAL A 223 -11.10 22.77 2.87
N LEU A 224 -10.91 23.85 2.10
CA LEU A 224 -9.82 23.97 1.14
C LEU A 224 -8.44 23.84 1.81
N PHE A 225 -8.25 24.52 2.96
CA PHE A 225 -7.02 24.39 3.74
C PHE A 225 -6.71 22.95 4.13
N PHE A 226 -7.69 22.23 4.68
CA PHE A 226 -7.51 20.82 5.07
C PHE A 226 -7.32 19.88 3.88
N ILE A 227 -7.97 20.15 2.74
CA ILE A 227 -7.74 19.40 1.50
C ILE A 227 -6.28 19.58 1.05
N VAL A 228 -5.79 20.83 0.97
CA VAL A 228 -4.41 21.10 0.57
C VAL A 228 -3.42 20.49 1.55
N LEU A 229 -3.66 20.62 2.86
CA LEU A 229 -2.82 20.02 3.89
C LEU A 229 -2.78 18.49 3.76
N SER A 230 -3.92 17.83 3.57
CA SER A 230 -3.96 16.38 3.38
C SER A 230 -3.26 15.94 2.08
N CYS A 231 -3.38 16.72 1.00
CA CYS A 231 -2.65 16.47 -0.24
C CYS A 231 -1.13 16.57 -0.05
N LEU A 232 -0.64 17.54 0.69
CA LEU A 232 0.80 17.66 0.99
C LEU A 232 1.31 16.50 1.85
N ILE A 233 0.57 16.10 2.87
CA ILE A 233 0.92 14.94 3.69
C ILE A 233 0.90 13.66 2.83
N SER A 234 -0.04 13.53 1.89
CA SER A 234 -0.18 12.37 1.04
C SER A 234 1.04 12.09 0.16
N VAL A 235 1.79 13.14 -0.22
CA VAL A 235 3.07 12.99 -0.95
C VAL A 235 4.03 12.11 -0.16
N SER A 236 4.20 12.40 1.14
CA SER A 236 5.04 11.60 2.03
C SER A 236 4.50 10.19 2.26
N VAL A 237 3.16 10.04 2.35
CA VAL A 237 2.51 8.72 2.50
C VAL A 237 2.75 7.86 1.27
N ASN A 238 2.49 8.38 0.08
CA ASN A 238 2.66 7.63 -1.17
C ASN A 238 4.13 7.28 -1.39
N PHE A 239 5.03 8.25 -1.22
CA PHE A 239 6.46 8.02 -1.34
C PHE A 239 6.96 6.95 -0.36
N SER A 240 6.61 7.05 0.91
CA SER A 240 7.04 6.09 1.93
C SER A 240 6.46 4.69 1.72
N THR A 241 5.25 4.57 1.18
CA THR A 241 4.62 3.29 0.83
C THR A 241 5.47 2.53 -0.20
N PHE A 242 5.77 3.17 -1.33
CA PHE A 242 6.59 2.56 -2.36
C PHE A 242 8.02 2.27 -1.89
N LEU A 243 8.57 3.16 -1.06
CA LEU A 243 9.91 3.01 -0.49
C LEU A 243 9.98 1.81 0.47
N VAL A 244 9.00 1.65 1.37
CA VAL A 244 8.96 0.52 2.32
C VAL A 244 8.78 -0.79 1.57
N ILE A 245 7.83 -0.88 0.62
CA ILE A 245 7.60 -2.10 -0.16
C ILE A 245 8.86 -2.46 -0.97
N GLY A 246 9.50 -1.48 -1.58
CA GLY A 246 10.71 -1.70 -2.38
C GLY A 246 11.93 -2.11 -1.56
N LYS A 247 12.12 -1.54 -0.38
CA LYS A 247 13.26 -1.85 0.52
C LYS A 247 13.06 -3.12 1.35
N THR A 248 11.82 -3.52 1.56
CA THR A 248 11.48 -4.66 2.41
C THR A 248 10.67 -5.71 1.63
N SER A 249 9.40 -5.84 1.94
CA SER A 249 8.48 -6.73 1.25
C SER A 249 7.03 -6.26 1.42
N PRO A 250 6.09 -6.73 0.56
CA PRO A 250 4.66 -6.49 0.74
C PRO A 250 4.15 -6.92 2.12
N VAL A 251 4.58 -8.08 2.60
CA VAL A 251 4.19 -8.59 3.94
C VAL A 251 4.69 -7.66 5.06
N THR A 252 5.95 -7.21 5.00
CA THR A 252 6.50 -6.25 5.99
C THR A 252 5.73 -4.93 5.97
N TYR A 253 5.34 -4.43 4.78
CA TYR A 253 4.52 -3.24 4.67
C TYR A 253 3.14 -3.41 5.34
N GLN A 254 2.52 -4.58 5.19
CA GLN A 254 1.24 -4.88 5.85
C GLN A 254 1.37 -4.96 7.38
N VAL A 255 2.42 -5.62 7.87
CA VAL A 255 2.72 -5.65 9.32
C VAL A 255 2.89 -4.23 9.87
N LEU A 256 3.62 -3.36 9.15
CA LEU A 256 3.74 -1.95 9.49
C LEU A 256 2.39 -1.23 9.45
N GLY A 257 1.52 -1.58 8.50
CA GLY A 257 0.15 -1.06 8.41
C GLY A 257 -0.66 -1.33 9.68
N HIS A 258 -0.51 -2.51 10.27
CA HIS A 258 -1.18 -2.84 11.55
C HIS A 258 -0.57 -2.10 12.74
N LEU A 259 0.74 -1.86 12.76
CA LEU A 259 1.36 -0.97 13.74
C LEU A 259 0.74 0.43 13.69
N LYS A 260 0.56 0.99 12.48
CA LYS A 260 -0.11 2.27 12.28
C LYS A 260 -1.54 2.25 12.85
N THR A 261 -2.30 1.17 12.59
CA THR A 261 -3.66 1.00 13.12
C THR A 261 -3.65 0.97 14.65
N CYS A 262 -2.75 0.22 15.27
CA CYS A 262 -2.60 0.19 16.73
C CYS A 262 -2.28 1.58 17.31
N LEU A 263 -1.39 2.33 16.66
CA LEU A 263 -1.06 3.69 17.08
C LEU A 263 -2.25 4.64 16.94
N VAL A 264 -3.00 4.57 15.83
CA VAL A 264 -4.20 5.40 15.63
C VAL A 264 -5.26 5.10 16.69
N LEU A 265 -5.48 3.82 17.03
CA LEU A 265 -6.40 3.43 18.10
C LEU A 265 -5.94 3.93 19.46
N ALA A 266 -4.63 3.81 19.78
CA ALA A 266 -4.07 4.32 21.02
C ALA A 266 -4.19 5.85 21.12
N PHE A 267 -3.89 6.58 20.05
CA PHE A 267 -4.06 8.03 19.98
C PHE A 267 -5.54 8.45 20.03
N GLY A 268 -6.44 7.70 19.38
CA GLY A 268 -7.88 7.91 19.46
C GLY A 268 -8.37 7.87 20.90
N TYR A 269 -7.91 6.88 21.65
CA TYR A 269 -8.23 6.77 23.08
C TYR A 269 -7.69 7.97 23.90
N VAL A 270 -6.41 8.32 23.72
CA VAL A 270 -5.75 9.37 24.54
C VAL A 270 -6.23 10.78 24.17
N LEU A 271 -6.42 11.08 22.88
CA LEU A 271 -6.72 12.43 22.39
C LEU A 271 -8.22 12.67 22.15
N LEU A 272 -8.99 11.65 21.79
CA LEU A 272 -10.38 11.79 21.39
C LEU A 272 -11.35 11.27 22.44
N HIS A 273 -10.84 10.73 23.56
CA HIS A 273 -11.63 10.11 24.64
C HIS A 273 -12.61 9.06 24.15
N ASP A 274 -12.25 8.32 23.10
CA ASP A 274 -13.07 7.23 22.59
C ASP A 274 -13.31 6.18 23.69
N PRO A 275 -14.49 5.52 23.73
CA PRO A 275 -14.83 4.60 24.82
C PRO A 275 -13.84 3.44 24.91
N PHE A 276 -13.31 3.24 26.11
CA PHE A 276 -12.29 2.26 26.43
C PHE A 276 -12.88 0.85 26.52
N SER A 277 -12.25 -0.09 25.82
CA SER A 277 -12.56 -1.52 25.95
C SER A 277 -11.31 -2.31 26.29
N TRP A 278 -11.35 -3.06 27.38
CA TRP A 278 -10.26 -3.98 27.77
C TRP A 278 -9.88 -4.96 26.64
N ARG A 279 -10.86 -5.36 25.85
CA ARG A 279 -10.66 -6.22 24.69
C ARG A 279 -9.78 -5.57 23.64
N ASN A 280 -9.99 -4.29 23.35
CA ASN A 280 -9.20 -3.56 22.36
C ASN A 280 -7.73 -3.46 22.81
N ILE A 281 -7.48 -3.18 24.10
CA ILE A 281 -6.11 -3.12 24.66
C ILE A 281 -5.44 -4.47 24.59
N LEU A 282 -6.10 -5.53 25.05
CA LEU A 282 -5.54 -6.86 25.00
C LEU A 282 -5.20 -7.26 23.54
N GLY A 283 -6.10 -6.97 22.60
CA GLY A 283 -5.85 -7.20 21.18
C GLY A 283 -4.65 -6.41 20.63
N ILE A 284 -4.51 -5.13 21.01
CA ILE A 284 -3.36 -4.28 20.63
C ILE A 284 -2.07 -4.85 21.20
N LEU A 285 -2.04 -5.24 22.48
CA LEU A 285 -0.86 -5.82 23.11
C LEU A 285 -0.42 -7.12 22.42
N ILE A 286 -1.35 -8.02 22.13
CA ILE A 286 -1.07 -9.27 21.40
C ILE A 286 -0.53 -8.94 19.98
N ALA A 287 -1.12 -7.97 19.29
CA ALA A 287 -0.67 -7.56 17.95
C ALA A 287 0.76 -6.99 17.98
N VAL A 288 1.10 -6.16 18.97
CA VAL A 288 2.45 -5.61 19.16
C VAL A 288 3.46 -6.72 19.42
N VAL A 289 3.14 -7.72 20.25
CA VAL A 289 3.97 -8.91 20.46
C VAL A 289 4.18 -9.67 19.14
N GLY A 290 3.11 -9.91 18.37
CA GLY A 290 3.19 -10.56 17.04
C GLY A 290 4.10 -9.80 16.07
N MET A 291 4.01 -8.46 16.03
CA MET A 291 4.88 -7.62 15.21
C MET A 291 6.34 -7.69 15.64
N GLY A 292 6.60 -7.67 16.95
CA GLY A 292 7.94 -7.82 17.50
C GLY A 292 8.57 -9.17 17.13
N LEU A 293 7.82 -10.26 17.28
CA LEU A 293 8.26 -11.60 16.87
C LEU A 293 8.52 -11.68 15.37
N TYR A 294 7.62 -11.13 14.53
CA TYR A 294 7.83 -11.08 13.09
C TYR A 294 9.13 -10.35 12.71
N SER A 295 9.34 -9.15 13.29
CA SER A 295 10.54 -8.36 13.03
C SER A 295 11.81 -9.09 13.48
N TYR A 296 11.79 -9.74 14.66
CA TYR A 296 12.89 -10.51 15.18
C TYR A 296 13.26 -11.69 14.26
N PHE A 297 12.29 -12.50 13.85
CA PHE A 297 12.54 -13.65 12.98
C PHE A 297 12.97 -13.23 11.58
N CYS A 298 12.38 -12.18 10.99
CA CYS A 298 12.82 -11.65 9.71
C CYS A 298 14.27 -11.17 9.75
N THR A 299 14.69 -10.51 10.84
CA THR A 299 16.07 -10.04 10.99
C THR A 299 17.06 -11.21 11.19
N ARG A 300 16.63 -12.23 11.94
CA ARG A 300 17.47 -13.41 12.22
C ARG A 300 17.64 -14.30 10.99
N GLU A 301 16.62 -14.40 10.14
CA GLU A 301 16.62 -15.21 8.91
C GLU A 301 17.14 -14.45 7.69
N ALA A 302 17.32 -13.12 7.79
CA ALA A 302 17.99 -12.35 6.74
C ALA A 302 19.40 -12.90 6.50
N PRO A 303 19.81 -13.12 5.23
CA PRO A 303 21.18 -13.54 4.93
C PRO A 303 22.15 -12.56 5.57
N LYS A 304 23.04 -13.05 6.43
CA LYS A 304 24.14 -12.22 6.95
C LYS A 304 24.94 -11.71 5.74
N PRO A 305 25.30 -10.42 5.68
CA PRO A 305 26.23 -9.95 4.67
C PRO A 305 27.50 -10.82 4.81
N THR A 306 27.77 -11.61 3.81
CA THR A 306 29.08 -12.29 3.73
C THR A 306 30.11 -11.18 3.64
N GLU A 307 30.97 -11.06 4.64
CA GLU A 307 32.15 -10.22 4.60
C GLU A 307 32.87 -10.55 3.30
N ALA A 308 32.81 -9.63 2.34
CA ALA A 308 33.49 -9.78 1.08
C ALA A 308 34.98 -9.75 1.36
N SER A 309 35.63 -10.94 1.38
CA SER A 309 37.06 -11.06 1.12
C SER A 309 37.33 -10.43 -0.24
N PRO A 310 38.33 -9.58 -0.37
CA PRO A 310 38.72 -9.00 -1.67
C PRO A 310 39.38 -10.04 -2.55
N GLN A 311 38.61 -10.77 -3.34
CA GLN A 311 39.16 -11.51 -4.48
C GLN A 311 38.68 -10.85 -5.77
N VAL A 312 39.66 -10.17 -6.35
CA VAL A 312 39.69 -9.83 -7.78
C VAL A 312 39.49 -11.10 -8.59
N THR A 313 38.38 -11.23 -9.29
CA THR A 313 38.29 -12.16 -10.41
C THR A 313 37.35 -11.61 -11.47
N GLN A 314 37.87 -11.62 -12.65
CA GLN A 314 37.38 -11.13 -13.93
C GLN A 314 35.94 -11.57 -14.27
N VAL A 315 35.27 -10.65 -14.91
CA VAL A 315 34.03 -10.78 -15.65
C VAL A 315 34.02 -11.99 -16.57
N LYS A 316 33.04 -12.87 -16.42
CA LYS A 316 32.47 -13.65 -17.52
C LYS A 316 30.99 -13.30 -17.63
N GLU A 317 30.68 -12.66 -18.74
CA GLU A 317 29.29 -12.50 -19.23
C GLU A 317 28.69 -13.88 -19.52
N GLY A 318 27.43 -14.03 -19.14
CA GLY A 318 26.53 -15.04 -19.68
C GLY A 318 26.19 -16.15 -18.70
N GLU A 319 25.10 -15.90 -17.95
CA GLU A 319 24.06 -16.91 -17.73
C GLU A 319 22.83 -16.24 -17.07
N SER A 320 21.83 -16.00 -17.89
CA SER A 320 20.52 -15.55 -17.45
C SER A 320 19.82 -16.73 -16.78
N ASP A 321 19.48 -16.58 -15.52
CA ASP A 321 18.75 -17.55 -14.71
C ASP A 321 17.37 -17.87 -15.35
N PRO A 322 17.08 -19.10 -15.81
CA PRO A 322 15.85 -19.43 -16.53
C PRO A 322 14.58 -19.36 -15.67
N LEU A 323 14.72 -19.29 -14.35
CA LEU A 323 13.58 -19.30 -13.42
C LEU A 323 12.78 -17.98 -13.37
N ILE A 324 13.35 -16.88 -13.90
CA ILE A 324 12.63 -15.58 -13.95
C ILE A 324 11.82 -15.43 -15.23
N ALA A 325 12.23 -16.12 -16.32
CA ALA A 325 11.51 -16.09 -17.58
C ALA A 325 10.18 -16.85 -17.50
N ASP A 326 10.13 -17.98 -16.80
CA ASP A 326 8.92 -18.80 -16.67
C ASP A 326 7.82 -18.16 -15.80
N SER A 327 8.18 -17.39 -14.77
CA SER A 327 7.19 -16.71 -13.92
C SER A 327 6.55 -15.51 -14.61
N LEU A 328 7.19 -14.94 -15.62
CA LEU A 328 6.67 -13.83 -16.42
C LEU A 328 5.83 -14.29 -17.60
N ASN A 329 6.15 -15.45 -18.17
CA ASN A 329 5.30 -16.10 -19.15
C ASN A 329 3.97 -16.54 -18.51
N ALA A 330 3.97 -17.03 -17.26
CA ALA A 330 2.76 -17.34 -16.52
C ALA A 330 1.88 -16.10 -16.24
N ALA A 331 2.48 -14.92 -16.02
CA ALA A 331 1.70 -13.68 -15.84
C ALA A 331 1.21 -13.08 -17.17
N SER A 332 1.94 -13.28 -18.27
CA SER A 332 1.50 -12.91 -19.63
C SER A 332 0.44 -13.87 -20.16
N ASP A 333 0.50 -15.16 -19.79
CA ASP A 333 -0.50 -16.16 -20.16
C ASP A 333 -1.84 -15.95 -19.44
N LEU A 334 -1.85 -15.43 -18.21
CA LEU A 334 -3.08 -14.99 -17.55
C LEU A 334 -3.73 -13.79 -18.26
N GLY A 335 -2.95 -12.87 -18.81
CA GLY A 335 -3.44 -11.78 -19.68
C GLY A 335 -3.91 -12.28 -21.04
N SER A 336 -3.24 -13.26 -21.61
CA SER A 336 -3.57 -13.89 -22.89
C SER A 336 -4.81 -14.79 -22.78
N TRP A 337 -5.01 -15.47 -21.65
CA TRP A 337 -6.20 -16.30 -21.38
C TRP A 337 -7.49 -15.46 -21.36
N TYR A 338 -7.41 -14.22 -20.90
CA TYR A 338 -8.53 -13.29 -20.90
C TYR A 338 -8.89 -12.79 -22.30
N TYR A 339 -7.92 -12.75 -23.24
CA TYR A 339 -8.13 -12.30 -24.62
C TYR A 339 -8.67 -13.41 -25.54
N ILE A 340 -8.32 -14.68 -25.31
CA ILE A 340 -8.70 -15.79 -26.19
C ILE A 340 -10.12 -16.27 -25.91
N HIS A 341 -10.68 -16.09 -24.71
CA HIS A 341 -12.02 -16.59 -24.37
C HIS A 341 -13.17 -15.60 -24.63
N ASN A 342 -12.88 -14.33 -24.95
CA ASN A 342 -13.93 -13.32 -25.24
C ASN A 342 -14.10 -12.93 -26.72
N TYR A 343 -13.43 -13.62 -27.65
CA TYR A 343 -13.59 -13.34 -29.09
C TYR A 343 -13.86 -14.58 -29.93
N SER A 344 -14.46 -15.61 -29.36
CA SER A 344 -14.99 -16.75 -30.11
C SER A 344 -16.43 -17.05 -29.66
N VAL A 345 -17.35 -16.18 -30.07
CA VAL A 345 -18.74 -16.48 -30.48
C VAL A 345 -19.22 -15.26 -31.26
#